data_fc5548130ff6f0fcf29adfa7bdaf862d
#
_entry.id   fc5548130ff6f0fcf29adfa7bdaf862d
#
_cell.length_a   1.000
_cell.length_b   1.000
_cell.length_c   1.000
_cell.angle_alpha   90.00
_cell.angle_beta   90.00
_cell.angle_gamma   90.00
#
_symmetry.space_group_name_H-M   'P 1'
#
loop_
_entity.id
_entity.type
_entity.pdbx_description
1 polymer ?
#
loop_
_entity_poly.entity_id
_entity_poly.type
_entity_poly.pdbx_seq_one_letter_code
_entity_poly.pdbx_strand_id
1 'polypeptide(L)'
;MKKAVLAIISVIVIALVAVLIIWAPEIRTIRSLEQVGDNKYLYKMEYKAHYDLDDVIAQGIDENAKLLDYVVSKIVKGLPISLSKPADEDTTGFACTSFQARNAEGGGFLFGRNYDFFKNPSLVTVSRPKDAYASIALTDLSHLGYGLEKLPDSFVAKLSALAAIYAPVDGMNEKGLCVSIMALPKQPSQQNTGKPVVGTTIIMRLILDRCATLEEALELVKSFDIRHDVKAGSGYHYMIADASGACAVVEFDLFDGWRTMIVEKPENQDYMHVTNHLLSPKYYTEEPNEVVGNPHSRSWWRYETAGSYLAGHDGVLTPEQAQECLALVHWKDLVWDNGMVEDTQFSNVYDQSALTLWLRSWNDYDNTVRFSLE
;
A
#
# COMPACT_ATOMS: atom_id res chain seq x y z
N MET A 1 -8.45 54.41 21.71
CA MET A 1 -8.25 53.75 20.39
C MET A 1 -6.96 52.92 20.34
N LYS A 2 -5.75 53.45 20.53
CA LYS A 2 -4.47 52.68 20.41
C LYS A 2 -4.43 51.42 21.28
N LYS A 3 -4.88 51.48 22.57
CA LYS A 3 -4.89 50.32 23.47
C LYS A 3 -5.88 49.23 23.02
N ALA A 4 -7.03 49.57 22.48
CA ALA A 4 -8.01 48.62 21.97
C ALA A 4 -7.48 47.92 20.68
N VAL A 5 -6.85 48.67 19.79
CA VAL A 5 -6.20 48.10 18.59
C VAL A 5 -5.07 47.13 18.93
N LEU A 6 -4.23 47.51 19.94
CA LEU A 6 -3.15 46.63 20.39
C LEU A 6 -3.68 45.33 21.01
N ALA A 7 -4.77 45.41 21.79
CA ALA A 7 -5.43 44.24 22.39
C ALA A 7 -5.99 43.31 21.29
N ILE A 8 -6.65 43.86 20.25
CA ILE A 8 -7.15 43.05 19.11
C ILE A 8 -6.02 42.38 18.37
N ILE A 9 -4.94 43.10 18.07
CA ILE A 9 -3.74 42.52 17.41
C ILE A 9 -3.17 41.40 18.26
N SER A 10 -3.03 41.58 19.57
CA SER A 10 -2.52 40.55 20.49
C SER A 10 -3.40 39.28 20.46
N VAL A 11 -4.72 39.43 20.49
CA VAL A 11 -5.66 38.31 20.42
C VAL A 11 -5.52 37.57 19.07
N ILE A 12 -5.39 38.28 17.96
CA ILE A 12 -5.19 37.69 16.63
C ILE A 12 -3.85 36.93 16.59
N VAL A 13 -2.77 37.50 17.09
CA VAL A 13 -1.46 36.85 17.15
C VAL A 13 -1.51 35.60 18.01
N ILE A 14 -2.12 35.64 19.18
CA ILE A 14 -2.28 34.46 20.05
C ILE A 14 -3.09 33.36 19.34
N ALA A 15 -4.17 33.72 18.65
CA ALA A 15 -4.98 32.77 17.89
C ALA A 15 -4.19 32.16 16.76
N LEU A 16 -3.42 32.94 16.01
CA LEU A 16 -2.54 32.43 14.94
C LEU A 16 -1.46 31.49 15.48
N VAL A 17 -0.83 31.84 16.59
CA VAL A 17 0.17 30.97 17.26
C VAL A 17 -0.48 29.67 17.72
N ALA A 18 -1.66 29.72 18.32
CA ALA A 18 -2.40 28.52 18.74
C ALA A 18 -2.72 27.62 17.53
N VAL A 19 -3.20 28.18 16.43
CA VAL A 19 -3.42 27.45 15.17
C VAL A 19 -2.11 26.78 14.69
N LEU A 20 -1.01 27.51 14.63
CA LEU A 20 0.28 26.95 14.20
C LEU A 20 0.76 25.82 15.10
N ILE A 21 0.52 25.90 16.41
CA ILE A 21 0.86 24.82 17.36
C ILE A 21 0.00 23.58 17.08
N ILE A 22 -1.32 23.76 16.92
CA ILE A 22 -2.29 22.68 16.71
C ILE A 22 -2.00 21.92 15.40
N TRP A 23 -1.57 22.63 14.34
CA TRP A 23 -1.26 22.02 13.03
C TRP A 23 0.24 21.77 12.80
N ALA A 24 1.08 21.99 13.82
CA ALA A 24 2.52 21.85 13.64
C ALA A 24 2.96 20.46 13.11
N PRO A 25 2.37 19.33 13.55
CA PRO A 25 2.72 18.02 13.01
C PRO A 25 2.34 17.86 11.53
N GLU A 26 1.12 18.27 11.15
CA GLU A 26 0.63 18.24 9.77
C GLU A 26 1.48 19.15 8.86
N ILE A 27 1.79 20.36 9.31
CA ILE A 27 2.65 21.29 8.57
C ILE A 27 4.05 20.71 8.36
N ARG A 28 4.64 20.05 9.39
CA ARG A 28 5.94 19.39 9.25
C ARG A 28 5.88 18.23 8.26
N THR A 29 4.81 17.44 8.29
CA THR A 29 4.58 16.35 7.32
C THR A 29 4.50 16.89 5.90
N ILE A 30 3.65 17.89 5.65
CA ILE A 30 3.47 18.51 4.32
C ILE A 30 4.77 19.14 3.80
N ARG A 31 5.54 19.79 4.68
CA ARG A 31 6.83 20.39 4.30
C ARG A 31 7.90 19.36 3.95
N SER A 32 7.80 18.15 4.46
CA SER A 32 8.72 17.05 4.13
C SER A 32 8.37 16.36 2.80
N LEU A 33 7.15 16.61 2.26
CA LEU A 33 6.76 16.05 0.97
C LEU A 33 7.53 16.74 -0.15
N GLU A 34 8.37 15.98 -0.81
CA GLU A 34 9.24 16.45 -1.89
C GLU A 34 9.35 15.41 -3.01
N GLN A 35 9.63 15.89 -4.21
CA GLN A 35 9.92 15.06 -5.36
C GLN A 35 11.25 14.32 -5.16
N VAL A 36 11.34 13.10 -5.66
CA VAL A 36 12.54 12.26 -5.59
C VAL A 36 13.37 12.45 -6.86
N GLY A 37 14.54 13.08 -6.72
CA GLY A 37 15.42 13.36 -7.85
C GLY A 37 14.71 14.17 -8.94
N ASP A 38 14.95 13.80 -10.19
CA ASP A 38 14.32 14.42 -11.38
C ASP A 38 12.98 13.77 -11.78
N ASN A 39 12.56 12.73 -11.06
CA ASN A 39 11.30 12.04 -11.34
C ASN A 39 10.10 12.83 -10.80
N LYS A 40 9.42 13.57 -11.66
CA LYS A 40 8.28 14.42 -11.28
C LYS A 40 7.03 13.67 -10.79
N TYR A 41 7.01 12.35 -10.91
CA TYR A 41 5.89 11.50 -10.49
C TYR A 41 6.21 10.60 -9.30
N LEU A 42 7.43 10.70 -8.75
CA LEU A 42 7.80 10.01 -7.52
C LEU A 42 8.06 11.02 -6.40
N TYR A 43 7.38 10.84 -5.29
CA TYR A 43 7.47 11.68 -4.11
C TYR A 43 7.89 10.87 -2.89
N LYS A 44 8.48 11.55 -1.90
CA LYS A 44 8.70 11.02 -0.55
C LYS A 44 8.17 11.97 0.51
N MET A 45 7.80 11.41 1.67
CA MET A 45 7.26 12.16 2.80
C MET A 45 7.63 11.52 4.13
N GLU A 46 8.15 12.31 5.07
CA GLU A 46 8.28 11.94 6.47
C GLU A 46 6.97 12.24 7.20
N TYR A 47 6.23 11.21 7.58
CA TYR A 47 4.94 11.38 8.24
C TYR A 47 5.13 11.68 9.73
N LYS A 48 4.77 12.87 10.16
CA LYS A 48 4.91 13.39 11.53
C LYS A 48 3.57 13.80 12.14
N ALA A 49 2.49 13.78 11.35
CA ALA A 49 1.15 14.05 11.83
C ALA A 49 0.65 12.88 12.69
N HIS A 50 -0.29 13.19 13.57
CA HIS A 50 -0.99 12.14 14.30
C HIS A 50 -2.05 11.49 13.41
N TYR A 51 -2.19 10.18 13.52
CA TYR A 51 -3.28 9.40 12.93
C TYR A 51 -3.83 8.42 13.97
N ASP A 52 -5.09 8.07 13.86
CA ASP A 52 -5.81 7.31 14.87
C ASP A 52 -6.56 6.15 14.22
N LEU A 53 -5.93 4.97 14.23
CA LEU A 53 -6.53 3.76 13.66
C LEU A 53 -7.62 3.20 14.56
N ASP A 54 -7.53 3.40 15.88
CA ASP A 54 -8.55 2.91 16.80
C ASP A 54 -9.87 3.67 16.61
N ASP A 55 -9.79 4.98 16.32
CA ASP A 55 -10.98 5.77 15.97
C ASP A 55 -11.56 5.34 14.61
N VAL A 56 -10.72 5.05 13.60
CA VAL A 56 -11.18 4.50 12.31
C VAL A 56 -11.93 3.18 12.50
N ILE A 57 -11.38 2.27 13.33
CA ILE A 57 -12.00 0.99 13.66
C ILE A 57 -13.31 1.19 14.41
N ALA A 58 -13.32 2.07 15.41
CA ALA A 58 -14.52 2.35 16.22
C ALA A 58 -15.67 2.92 15.38
N GLN A 59 -15.37 3.63 14.29
CA GLN A 59 -16.36 4.13 13.35
C GLN A 59 -16.78 3.11 12.28
N GLY A 60 -16.13 1.95 12.20
CA GLY A 60 -16.47 0.88 11.25
C GLY A 60 -16.32 1.32 9.79
N ILE A 61 -15.24 2.05 9.49
CA ILE A 61 -15.00 2.60 8.15
C ILE A 61 -14.51 1.49 7.21
N ASP A 62 -15.36 1.13 6.24
CA ASP A 62 -15.13 0.05 5.26
C ASP A 62 -15.16 0.52 3.79
N GLU A 63 -15.58 1.76 3.54
CA GLU A 63 -15.60 2.37 2.20
C GLU A 63 -14.52 3.44 2.06
N ASN A 64 -13.86 3.50 0.90
CA ASN A 64 -12.82 4.49 0.61
C ASN A 64 -13.33 5.94 0.74
N ALA A 65 -14.57 6.20 0.31
CA ALA A 65 -15.18 7.52 0.44
C ALA A 65 -15.37 7.94 1.91
N LYS A 66 -15.81 7.03 2.77
CA LYS A 66 -15.96 7.30 4.22
C LYS A 66 -14.60 7.52 4.88
N LEU A 67 -13.57 6.76 4.48
CA LEU A 67 -12.21 6.95 4.96
C LEU A 67 -11.69 8.33 4.58
N LEU A 68 -11.90 8.74 3.32
CA LEU A 68 -11.49 10.06 2.87
C LEU A 68 -12.23 11.17 3.64
N ASP A 69 -13.54 11.07 3.83
CA ASP A 69 -14.33 12.04 4.60
C ASP A 69 -13.85 12.12 6.07
N TYR A 70 -13.52 10.96 6.68
CA TYR A 70 -12.90 10.90 8.01
C TYR A 70 -11.56 11.64 8.04
N VAL A 71 -10.65 11.32 7.12
CA VAL A 71 -9.32 11.93 7.07
C VAL A 71 -9.42 13.44 6.83
N VAL A 72 -10.29 13.86 5.90
CA VAL A 72 -10.58 15.28 5.65
C VAL A 72 -11.03 15.97 6.94
N SER A 73 -11.96 15.38 7.69
CA SER A 73 -12.45 15.95 8.95
C SER A 73 -11.33 16.13 9.99
N LYS A 74 -10.41 15.20 10.08
CA LYS A 74 -9.24 15.25 10.99
C LYS A 74 -8.19 16.28 10.52
N ILE A 75 -7.98 16.40 9.22
CA ILE A 75 -7.04 17.37 8.64
C ILE A 75 -7.55 18.79 8.80
N VAL A 76 -8.81 19.04 8.41
CA VAL A 76 -9.36 20.40 8.42
C VAL A 76 -9.70 20.90 9.84
N LYS A 77 -9.91 20.00 10.80
CA LYS A 77 -10.21 20.35 12.23
C LYS A 77 -11.26 21.46 12.35
N GLY A 78 -12.32 21.38 11.51
CA GLY A 78 -13.41 22.35 11.47
C GLY A 78 -13.19 23.60 10.61
N LEU A 79 -12.07 23.73 9.91
CA LEU A 79 -11.89 24.79 8.93
C LEU A 79 -12.71 24.49 7.65
N PRO A 80 -13.27 25.49 6.97
CA PRO A 80 -14.04 25.30 5.73
C PRO A 80 -13.11 25.09 4.52
N ILE A 81 -12.32 24.01 4.55
CA ILE A 81 -11.41 23.62 3.47
C ILE A 81 -12.02 22.40 2.80
N SER A 82 -12.19 22.45 1.49
CA SER A 82 -12.56 21.29 0.67
C SER A 82 -11.29 20.65 0.10
N LEU A 83 -11.07 19.36 0.38
CA LEU A 83 -10.05 18.59 -0.28
C LEU A 83 -10.63 17.91 -1.53
N SER A 84 -9.78 17.69 -2.52
CA SER A 84 -10.19 17.01 -3.75
C SER A 84 -10.56 15.55 -3.44
N LYS A 85 -11.70 15.11 -3.91
CA LYS A 85 -12.06 13.70 -3.90
C LYS A 85 -11.41 12.98 -5.09
N PRO A 86 -11.05 11.70 -4.97
CA PRO A 86 -10.72 10.87 -6.12
C PRO A 86 -11.84 10.97 -7.16
N ALA A 87 -11.51 10.87 -8.43
CA ALA A 87 -12.52 10.66 -9.45
C ALA A 87 -13.18 9.29 -9.20
N ASP A 88 -14.49 9.17 -9.47
CA ASP A 88 -15.18 7.88 -9.56
C ASP A 88 -14.67 7.18 -10.84
N GLU A 89 -13.42 6.77 -10.87
CA GLU A 89 -12.87 6.00 -11.98
C GLU A 89 -13.16 4.51 -11.72
N ASP A 90 -13.58 3.85 -12.79
CA ASP A 90 -13.75 2.40 -12.81
C ASP A 90 -12.36 1.75 -12.63
N THR A 91 -12.02 1.41 -11.38
CA THR A 91 -10.69 0.93 -10.98
C THR A 91 -10.53 -0.58 -11.21
N THR A 92 -11.36 -1.18 -12.05
CA THR A 92 -11.27 -2.57 -12.42
C THR A 92 -10.05 -2.81 -13.31
N GLY A 93 -8.90 -3.14 -12.73
CA GLY A 93 -7.76 -3.45 -13.59
C GLY A 93 -6.38 -3.46 -12.94
N PHE A 94 -6.25 -3.65 -11.64
CA PHE A 94 -4.92 -3.83 -11.05
C PHE A 94 -4.30 -5.15 -11.47
N ALA A 95 -3.06 -5.09 -11.95
CA ALA A 95 -2.21 -6.26 -11.99
C ALA A 95 -1.10 -6.11 -10.94
N CYS A 96 -0.65 -7.21 -10.43
CA CYS A 96 0.35 -7.20 -9.36
C CYS A 96 1.15 -8.48 -9.34
N THR A 97 2.40 -8.38 -8.89
CA THR A 97 3.23 -9.53 -8.59
C THR A 97 3.92 -9.27 -7.26
N SER A 98 3.91 -10.24 -6.35
CA SER A 98 4.71 -10.18 -5.12
C SER A 98 5.42 -11.51 -4.90
N PHE A 99 6.59 -11.45 -4.27
CA PHE A 99 7.31 -12.65 -3.82
C PHE A 99 8.15 -12.36 -2.58
N GLN A 100 8.47 -13.42 -1.85
CA GLN A 100 9.57 -13.45 -0.89
C GLN A 100 10.60 -14.47 -1.35
N ALA A 101 11.88 -14.13 -1.25
CA ALA A 101 13.01 -15.00 -1.57
C ALA A 101 14.15 -14.77 -0.58
N ARG A 102 15.05 -15.75 -0.42
CA ARG A 102 16.23 -15.60 0.43
C ARG A 102 17.20 -14.57 -0.18
N ASN A 103 17.78 -13.72 0.66
CA ASN A 103 18.79 -12.76 0.23
C ASN A 103 20.18 -13.43 0.14
N ALA A 104 20.78 -13.42 -1.05
CA ALA A 104 22.12 -13.93 -1.30
C ALA A 104 23.21 -13.02 -0.69
N GLU A 105 22.90 -11.75 -0.44
CA GLU A 105 23.80 -10.74 0.10
C GLU A 105 23.36 -10.34 1.51
N GLY A 106 24.18 -10.49 2.50
CA GLY A 106 23.86 -10.06 3.86
C GLY A 106 22.93 -10.96 4.68
N GLY A 107 22.34 -11.99 4.07
CA GLY A 107 21.41 -12.93 4.73
C GLY A 107 19.98 -12.38 4.90
N GLY A 108 19.09 -13.20 5.48
CA GLY A 108 17.67 -12.87 5.61
C GLY A 108 16.89 -13.03 4.30
N PHE A 109 15.88 -12.17 4.08
CA PHE A 109 14.95 -12.30 2.97
C PHE A 109 14.73 -10.98 2.25
N LEU A 110 14.37 -11.08 0.97
CA LEU A 110 13.91 -10.01 0.10
C LEU A 110 12.42 -10.17 -0.15
N PHE A 111 11.68 -9.06 -0.12
CA PHE A 111 10.29 -9.02 -0.51
C PHE A 111 10.16 -8.17 -1.77
N GLY A 112 9.79 -8.81 -2.88
CA GLY A 112 9.63 -8.17 -4.19
C GLY A 112 8.19 -7.83 -4.51
N ARG A 113 7.93 -6.69 -5.18
CA ARG A 113 6.59 -6.21 -5.50
C ARG A 113 6.56 -5.41 -6.80
N ASN A 114 5.72 -5.80 -7.77
CA ASN A 114 5.23 -4.94 -8.86
C ASN A 114 3.81 -4.47 -8.57
N TYR A 115 3.59 -3.18 -8.68
CA TYR A 115 2.28 -2.56 -8.69
C TYR A 115 1.97 -2.06 -10.09
N ASP A 116 1.07 -2.74 -10.79
CA ASP A 116 0.70 -2.46 -12.17
C ASP A 116 -0.66 -1.75 -12.17
N PHE A 117 -0.71 -0.54 -12.71
CA PHE A 117 -1.90 0.29 -12.79
C PHE A 117 -1.74 1.40 -13.83
N PHE A 118 -2.71 2.32 -13.93
CA PHE A 118 -2.57 3.50 -14.77
C PHE A 118 -1.43 4.39 -14.29
N LYS A 119 -0.79 5.11 -15.23
CA LYS A 119 0.30 6.03 -14.92
C LYS A 119 -0.17 7.13 -13.98
N ASN A 120 0.32 7.12 -12.77
CA ASN A 120 -0.02 8.06 -11.70
C ASN A 120 1.22 8.43 -10.88
N PRO A 121 1.19 9.55 -10.15
CA PRO A 121 2.24 9.84 -9.18
C PRO A 121 2.16 8.88 -7.99
N SER A 122 3.32 8.49 -7.48
CA SER A 122 3.48 7.59 -6.34
C SER A 122 4.17 8.29 -5.17
N LEU A 123 3.88 7.85 -3.95
CA LEU A 123 4.43 8.43 -2.73
C LEU A 123 5.04 7.36 -1.83
N VAL A 124 6.30 7.53 -1.48
CA VAL A 124 6.97 6.80 -0.41
C VAL A 124 6.74 7.56 0.90
N THR A 125 6.04 6.94 1.83
CA THR A 125 5.79 7.49 3.18
C THR A 125 6.65 6.76 4.20
N VAL A 126 7.49 7.51 4.92
CA VAL A 126 8.23 7.01 6.09
C VAL A 126 7.53 7.52 7.34
N SER A 127 7.10 6.63 8.22
CA SER A 127 6.46 6.98 9.50
C SER A 127 7.24 6.43 10.68
N ARG A 128 7.33 7.23 11.77
CA ARG A 128 7.96 6.84 13.03
C ARG A 128 7.04 7.27 14.19
N PRO A 129 5.89 6.60 14.36
CA PRO A 129 4.95 6.88 15.44
C PRO A 129 5.56 6.49 16.78
N LYS A 130 5.05 7.07 17.88
CA LYS A 130 5.56 6.78 19.23
C LYS A 130 5.11 5.41 19.76
N ASP A 131 3.88 5.04 19.41
CA ASP A 131 3.18 3.89 19.99
C ASP A 131 2.92 2.77 18.96
N ALA A 132 3.69 2.76 17.87
CA ALA A 132 3.62 1.76 16.81
C ALA A 132 5.00 1.61 16.14
N TYR A 133 5.19 0.58 15.34
CA TYR A 133 6.43 0.37 14.60
C TYR A 133 6.67 1.44 13.53
N ALA A 134 7.91 1.86 13.39
CA ALA A 134 8.31 2.65 12.24
C ALA A 134 8.12 1.85 10.95
N SER A 135 7.76 2.52 9.85
CA SER A 135 7.52 1.84 8.59
C SER A 135 7.83 2.72 7.38
N ILE A 136 8.10 2.05 6.27
CA ILE A 136 8.16 2.62 4.92
C ILE A 136 7.07 1.97 4.09
N ALA A 137 6.22 2.78 3.45
CA ALA A 137 5.08 2.28 2.67
C ALA A 137 4.88 3.10 1.41
N LEU A 138 4.35 2.48 0.36
CA LEU A 138 3.98 3.14 -0.88
C LEU A 138 2.48 3.35 -0.97
N THR A 139 2.12 4.47 -1.58
CA THR A 139 0.75 4.84 -1.91
C THR A 139 0.70 5.31 -3.35
N ASP A 140 -0.26 4.79 -4.13
CA ASP A 140 -0.65 5.39 -5.38
C ASP A 140 -1.46 6.66 -5.10
N LEU A 141 -0.95 7.80 -5.52
CA LEU A 141 -1.57 9.09 -5.22
C LEU A 141 -2.89 9.33 -5.94
N SER A 142 -3.25 8.52 -6.95
CA SER A 142 -4.57 8.59 -7.58
C SER A 142 -5.70 8.31 -6.58
N HIS A 143 -5.47 7.40 -5.64
CA HIS A 143 -6.41 7.11 -4.55
C HIS A 143 -6.68 8.32 -3.64
N LEU A 144 -5.84 9.35 -3.71
CA LEU A 144 -5.96 10.59 -2.95
C LEU A 144 -6.38 11.79 -3.82
N GLY A 145 -6.80 11.51 -5.06
CA GLY A 145 -7.29 12.50 -6.00
C GLY A 145 -6.21 13.29 -6.73
N TYR A 146 -4.99 12.76 -6.82
CA TYR A 146 -3.94 13.26 -7.71
C TYR A 146 -4.00 12.55 -9.07
N GLY A 147 -3.19 13.02 -10.00
CA GLY A 147 -3.03 12.48 -11.35
C GLY A 147 -1.89 13.18 -12.07
N LEU A 148 -1.64 12.83 -13.34
CA LEU A 148 -0.51 13.37 -14.10
C LEU A 148 -0.52 14.90 -14.24
N GLU A 149 -1.72 15.49 -14.28
CA GLU A 149 -1.93 16.94 -14.41
C GLU A 149 -2.25 17.63 -13.06
N LYS A 150 -2.33 16.85 -11.97
CA LYS A 150 -2.67 17.36 -10.65
C LYS A 150 -1.72 16.78 -9.62
N LEU A 151 -0.57 17.41 -9.50
CA LEU A 151 0.52 16.98 -8.62
C LEU A 151 0.47 17.71 -7.26
N PRO A 152 1.13 17.17 -6.23
CA PRO A 152 1.27 17.84 -4.92
C PRO A 152 2.34 18.94 -4.97
N ASP A 153 2.15 19.95 -5.80
CA ASP A 153 3.11 21.02 -6.12
C ASP A 153 2.96 22.28 -5.28
N SER A 154 1.81 22.46 -4.63
CA SER A 154 1.54 23.60 -3.74
C SER A 154 1.19 23.14 -2.34
N PHE A 155 1.26 24.04 -1.34
CA PHE A 155 0.92 23.71 0.06
C PHE A 155 -0.50 23.17 0.19
N VAL A 156 -1.47 23.76 -0.52
CA VAL A 156 -2.87 23.31 -0.48
C VAL A 156 -3.03 21.95 -1.18
N ALA A 157 -2.36 21.78 -2.33
CA ALA A 157 -2.38 20.51 -3.06
C ALA A 157 -1.81 19.36 -2.18
N LYS A 158 -0.77 19.61 -1.40
CA LYS A 158 -0.15 18.62 -0.51
C LYS A 158 -1.04 18.15 0.65
N LEU A 159 -2.12 18.85 0.98
CA LEU A 159 -2.99 18.49 2.11
C LEU A 159 -3.60 17.09 1.95
N SER A 160 -4.03 16.72 0.75
CA SER A 160 -4.59 15.39 0.50
C SER A 160 -3.58 14.26 0.72
N ALA A 161 -2.26 14.53 0.58
CA ALA A 161 -1.23 13.53 0.84
C ALA A 161 -1.14 13.11 2.31
N LEU A 162 -1.71 13.86 3.25
CA LEU A 162 -1.84 13.44 4.64
C LEU A 162 -2.69 12.17 4.81
N ALA A 163 -3.54 11.86 3.82
CA ALA A 163 -4.31 10.62 3.81
C ALA A 163 -3.47 9.36 3.43
N ALA A 164 -2.26 9.54 2.90
CA ALA A 164 -1.42 8.42 2.43
C ALA A 164 -1.12 7.40 3.52
N ILE A 165 -1.03 7.82 4.79
CA ILE A 165 -0.79 6.91 5.93
C ILE A 165 -1.87 5.82 6.05
N TYR A 166 -3.10 6.11 5.61
CA TYR A 166 -4.24 5.21 5.65
C TYR A 166 -4.42 4.38 4.37
N ALA A 167 -3.64 4.66 3.33
CA ALA A 167 -3.79 4.08 2.01
C ALA A 167 -2.49 3.41 1.47
N PRO A 168 -1.76 2.61 2.28
CA PRO A 168 -0.62 1.87 1.75
C PRO A 168 -1.10 0.78 0.78
N VAL A 169 -0.37 0.57 -0.30
CA VAL A 169 -0.58 -0.56 -1.22
C VAL A 169 0.49 -1.66 -1.03
N ASP A 170 1.61 -1.31 -0.43
CA ASP A 170 2.62 -2.20 0.15
C ASP A 170 3.47 -1.45 1.18
N GLY A 171 4.28 -2.17 1.93
CA GLY A 171 5.21 -1.57 2.88
C GLY A 171 5.97 -2.60 3.71
N MET A 172 6.95 -2.08 4.44
CA MET A 172 7.78 -2.80 5.41
C MET A 172 7.88 -2.01 6.71
N ASN A 173 7.82 -2.69 7.85
CA ASN A 173 8.08 -2.04 9.13
C ASN A 173 9.50 -2.32 9.67
N GLU A 174 9.87 -1.69 10.79
CA GLU A 174 11.18 -1.80 11.42
C GLU A 174 11.51 -3.19 11.98
N LYS A 175 10.55 -4.13 11.98
CA LYS A 175 10.77 -5.54 12.29
C LYS A 175 11.06 -6.38 11.04
N GLY A 176 11.09 -5.73 9.86
CA GLY A 176 11.24 -6.40 8.58
C GLY A 176 9.99 -7.14 8.11
N LEU A 177 8.83 -6.92 8.77
CA LEU A 177 7.57 -7.47 8.29
C LEU A 177 7.08 -6.66 7.11
N CYS A 178 6.83 -7.34 5.99
CA CYS A 178 6.30 -6.78 4.76
C CYS A 178 4.85 -7.21 4.53
N VAL A 179 4.06 -6.32 3.92
CA VAL A 179 2.72 -6.62 3.45
C VAL A 179 2.48 -5.96 2.10
N SER A 180 1.79 -6.64 1.19
CA SER A 180 1.32 -6.09 -0.08
C SER A 180 -0.09 -6.57 -0.41
N ILE A 181 -0.83 -5.74 -1.17
CA ILE A 181 -2.17 -6.04 -1.63
C ILE A 181 -2.16 -6.35 -3.13
N MET A 182 -2.91 -7.36 -3.56
CA MET A 182 -3.15 -7.68 -4.96
C MET A 182 -4.64 -7.76 -5.22
N ALA A 183 -5.08 -7.15 -6.33
CA ALA A 183 -6.48 -7.20 -6.73
C ALA A 183 -6.87 -8.58 -7.27
N LEU A 184 -8.10 -8.97 -6.95
CA LEU A 184 -8.78 -10.15 -7.51
C LEU A 184 -9.97 -9.68 -8.34
N PRO A 185 -10.24 -10.26 -9.51
CA PRO A 185 -11.37 -9.86 -10.32
C PRO A 185 -12.70 -10.07 -9.59
N LYS A 186 -13.52 -9.01 -9.48
CA LYS A 186 -14.95 -9.04 -9.13
C LYS A 186 -15.36 -9.72 -7.81
N GLN A 187 -14.52 -9.68 -6.76
CA GLN A 187 -14.84 -10.44 -5.54
C GLN A 187 -14.50 -9.70 -4.25
N PRO A 188 -15.13 -8.52 -4.01
CA PRO A 188 -14.90 -7.78 -2.77
C PRO A 188 -15.38 -8.57 -1.55
N SER A 189 -14.50 -8.85 -0.60
CA SER A 189 -14.85 -9.48 0.68
C SER A 189 -15.86 -8.61 1.43
N GLN A 190 -16.86 -9.26 2.00
CA GLN A 190 -17.93 -8.67 2.81
C GLN A 190 -18.13 -9.47 4.09
N GLN A 191 -17.04 -9.73 4.82
CA GLN A 191 -17.10 -10.46 6.09
C GLN A 191 -18.11 -9.81 7.04
N ASN A 192 -18.89 -10.64 7.74
CA ASN A 192 -19.90 -10.21 8.70
C ASN A 192 -20.04 -11.25 9.82
N THR A 193 -18.98 -11.43 10.60
CA THR A 193 -18.95 -12.41 11.70
C THR A 193 -19.23 -11.78 13.06
N GLY A 194 -19.44 -10.46 13.10
CA GLY A 194 -19.69 -9.69 14.33
C GLY A 194 -18.42 -9.13 14.95
N LYS A 195 -17.27 -9.23 14.27
CA LYS A 195 -16.00 -8.60 14.67
C LYS A 195 -15.98 -7.13 14.23
N PRO A 196 -15.06 -6.31 14.80
CA PRO A 196 -14.84 -4.97 14.30
C PRO A 196 -14.51 -4.98 12.80
N VAL A 197 -15.09 -4.03 12.06
CA VAL A 197 -14.92 -3.93 10.61
C VAL A 197 -13.72 -3.06 10.27
N VAL A 198 -12.93 -3.49 9.28
CA VAL A 198 -11.83 -2.70 8.72
C VAL A 198 -11.86 -2.75 7.20
N GLY A 199 -11.50 -1.62 6.57
CA GLY A 199 -11.41 -1.49 5.12
C GLY A 199 -10.11 -2.06 4.55
N THR A 200 -10.04 -2.08 3.22
CA THR A 200 -9.02 -2.70 2.38
C THR A 200 -7.57 -2.35 2.76
N THR A 201 -7.25 -1.08 2.96
CA THR A 201 -5.88 -0.62 3.25
C THR A 201 -5.63 -0.41 4.74
N ILE A 202 -6.69 -0.29 5.54
CA ILE A 202 -6.57 -0.11 6.99
C ILE A 202 -5.99 -1.35 7.65
N ILE A 203 -6.36 -2.57 7.20
CA ILE A 203 -5.75 -3.79 7.72
C ILE A 203 -4.24 -3.83 7.46
N MET A 204 -3.78 -3.34 6.31
CA MET A 204 -2.34 -3.26 6.02
C MET A 204 -1.63 -2.28 6.93
N ARG A 205 -2.24 -1.11 7.18
CA ARG A 205 -1.66 -0.13 8.11
C ARG A 205 -1.59 -0.70 9.53
N LEU A 206 -2.61 -1.41 9.99
CA LEU A 206 -2.63 -2.10 11.28
C LEU A 206 -1.50 -3.14 11.38
N ILE A 207 -1.29 -3.95 10.34
CA ILE A 207 -0.20 -4.93 10.27
C ILE A 207 1.15 -4.23 10.40
N LEU A 208 1.39 -3.18 9.60
CA LEU A 208 2.65 -2.43 9.63
C LEU A 208 2.92 -1.77 10.99
N ASP A 209 1.87 -1.31 11.68
CA ASP A 209 1.99 -0.62 12.97
C ASP A 209 2.17 -1.56 14.15
N ARG A 210 1.61 -2.79 14.10
CA ARG A 210 1.38 -3.59 15.31
C ARG A 210 1.99 -4.98 15.28
N CYS A 211 2.42 -5.49 14.11
CA CYS A 211 2.89 -6.86 13.96
C CYS A 211 4.39 -6.92 13.68
N ALA A 212 5.10 -7.78 14.36
CA ALA A 212 6.52 -8.07 14.12
C ALA A 212 6.73 -9.37 13.33
N THR A 213 5.77 -10.29 13.40
CA THR A 213 5.86 -11.62 12.80
C THR A 213 4.63 -11.94 11.96
N LEU A 214 4.76 -12.94 11.09
CA LEU A 214 3.63 -13.46 10.32
C LEU A 214 2.50 -13.96 11.25
N GLU A 215 2.85 -14.66 12.33
CA GLU A 215 1.88 -15.18 13.28
C GLU A 215 1.03 -14.06 13.89
N GLU A 216 1.67 -12.98 14.38
CA GLU A 216 0.97 -11.80 14.90
C GLU A 216 0.06 -11.16 13.84
N ALA A 217 0.54 -11.07 12.60
CA ALA A 217 -0.25 -10.50 11.50
C ALA A 217 -1.47 -11.37 11.16
N LEU A 218 -1.34 -12.69 11.13
CA LEU A 218 -2.44 -13.61 10.88
C LEU A 218 -3.48 -13.60 12.02
N GLU A 219 -3.05 -13.50 13.28
CA GLU A 219 -3.97 -13.34 14.42
C GLU A 219 -4.70 -11.98 14.36
N LEU A 220 -3.99 -10.91 13.99
CA LEU A 220 -4.60 -9.60 13.78
C LEU A 220 -5.67 -9.65 12.68
N VAL A 221 -5.36 -10.22 11.52
CA VAL A 221 -6.29 -10.39 10.40
C VAL A 221 -7.55 -11.16 10.84
N LYS A 222 -7.38 -12.24 11.59
CA LYS A 222 -8.50 -13.04 12.11
C LYS A 222 -9.34 -12.31 13.15
N SER A 223 -8.85 -11.24 13.76
CA SER A 223 -9.58 -10.46 14.77
C SER A 223 -10.58 -9.46 14.20
N PHE A 224 -10.58 -9.24 12.89
CA PHE A 224 -11.43 -8.30 12.18
C PHE A 224 -12.35 -8.96 11.14
N ASP A 225 -13.44 -8.28 10.82
CA ASP A 225 -14.20 -8.46 9.59
C ASP A 225 -13.62 -7.52 8.52
N ILE A 226 -12.89 -8.10 7.56
CA ILE A 226 -12.27 -7.33 6.49
C ILE A 226 -13.27 -7.16 5.36
N ARG A 227 -13.56 -5.90 5.01
CA ARG A 227 -14.46 -5.54 3.92
C ARG A 227 -13.74 -4.73 2.87
N HIS A 228 -13.84 -5.20 1.65
CA HIS A 228 -13.36 -4.46 0.49
C HIS A 228 -14.46 -3.53 -0.02
N ASP A 229 -14.08 -2.34 -0.47
CA ASP A 229 -15.05 -1.39 -1.01
C ASP A 229 -15.71 -1.96 -2.26
N VAL A 230 -17.02 -2.25 -2.17
CA VAL A 230 -17.79 -2.81 -3.31
C VAL A 230 -17.84 -1.87 -4.51
N LYS A 231 -17.71 -0.55 -4.31
CA LYS A 231 -17.70 0.44 -5.40
C LYS A 231 -16.41 0.39 -6.20
N ALA A 232 -15.32 -0.09 -5.58
CA ALA A 232 -14.08 -0.33 -6.29
C ALA A 232 -14.13 -1.54 -7.24
N GLY A 233 -15.18 -2.39 -7.13
CA GLY A 233 -15.45 -3.49 -8.04
C GLY A 233 -14.47 -4.67 -7.96
N SER A 234 -13.46 -4.60 -7.10
CA SER A 234 -12.41 -5.62 -6.97
C SER A 234 -12.39 -6.22 -5.57
N GLY A 235 -12.15 -7.53 -5.49
CA GLY A 235 -11.68 -8.18 -4.28
C GLY A 235 -10.17 -8.00 -4.13
N TYR A 236 -9.65 -8.43 -2.99
CA TYR A 236 -8.21 -8.35 -2.73
C TYR A 236 -7.76 -9.54 -1.91
N HIS A 237 -6.49 -9.91 -2.08
CA HIS A 237 -5.76 -10.77 -1.18
C HIS A 237 -4.44 -10.10 -0.77
N TYR A 238 -3.83 -10.60 0.30
CA TYR A 238 -2.67 -9.96 0.91
C TYR A 238 -1.54 -10.96 1.04
N MET A 239 -0.34 -10.60 0.57
CA MET A 239 0.87 -11.33 0.89
C MET A 239 1.54 -10.69 2.09
N ILE A 240 1.83 -11.48 3.10
CA ILE A 240 2.49 -11.06 4.34
C ILE A 240 3.73 -11.94 4.52
N ALA A 241 4.86 -11.30 4.81
CA ALA A 241 6.14 -11.99 4.97
C ALA A 241 6.97 -11.33 6.07
N ASP A 242 7.55 -12.09 6.97
CA ASP A 242 8.41 -11.56 8.01
C ASP A 242 9.90 -11.84 7.77
N ALA A 243 10.75 -11.22 8.60
CA ALA A 243 12.21 -11.31 8.48
C ALA A 243 12.78 -12.70 8.78
N SER A 244 11.99 -13.62 9.36
CA SER A 244 12.41 -15.02 9.57
C SER A 244 12.30 -15.87 8.30
N GLY A 245 11.58 -15.34 7.29
CA GLY A 245 11.24 -16.05 6.06
C GLY A 245 9.87 -16.73 6.10
N ALA A 246 9.13 -16.60 7.19
CA ALA A 246 7.73 -17.02 7.22
C ALA A 246 6.90 -16.11 6.30
N CYS A 247 6.06 -16.75 5.47
CA CYS A 247 5.29 -16.04 4.45
C CYS A 247 3.97 -16.75 4.19
N ALA A 248 2.91 -15.96 3.99
CA ALA A 248 1.59 -16.47 3.63
C ALA A 248 0.81 -15.47 2.75
N VAL A 249 -0.16 -16.01 2.02
CA VAL A 249 -1.19 -15.23 1.33
C VAL A 249 -2.51 -15.40 2.08
N VAL A 250 -3.13 -14.28 2.42
CA VAL A 250 -4.45 -14.22 3.05
C VAL A 250 -5.48 -14.01 1.97
N GLU A 251 -6.41 -14.94 1.84
CA GLU A 251 -7.50 -14.97 0.87
C GLU A 251 -8.85 -15.07 1.58
N PHE A 252 -9.94 -14.90 0.83
CA PHE A 252 -11.30 -14.94 1.36
C PHE A 252 -12.14 -15.95 0.60
N ASP A 253 -12.84 -16.83 1.34
CA ASP A 253 -13.67 -17.87 0.76
C ASP A 253 -14.96 -17.30 0.16
N LEU A 254 -15.09 -17.39 -1.14
CA LEU A 254 -16.18 -16.77 -1.91
C LEU A 254 -17.56 -17.37 -1.63
N PHE A 255 -17.61 -18.61 -1.16
CA PHE A 255 -18.83 -19.38 -0.99
C PHE A 255 -19.11 -19.78 0.46
N ASP A 256 -18.27 -19.32 1.40
CA ASP A 256 -18.42 -19.61 2.82
C ASP A 256 -18.25 -18.32 3.66
N GLY A 257 -19.14 -17.35 3.43
CA GLY A 257 -19.23 -16.11 4.20
C GLY A 257 -17.94 -15.29 4.22
N TRP A 258 -17.11 -15.38 3.17
CA TRP A 258 -15.83 -14.72 3.07
C TRP A 258 -14.84 -15.13 4.17
N ARG A 259 -14.97 -16.34 4.67
CA ARG A 259 -14.06 -16.88 5.69
C ARG A 259 -12.60 -16.71 5.24
N THR A 260 -11.77 -16.22 6.15
CA THR A 260 -10.34 -16.08 5.90
C THR A 260 -9.70 -17.43 5.61
N MET A 261 -9.02 -17.53 4.48
CA MET A 261 -8.17 -18.66 4.09
C MET A 261 -6.72 -18.20 4.10
N ILE A 262 -5.82 -19.09 4.52
CA ILE A 262 -4.39 -18.81 4.61
C ILE A 262 -3.67 -19.84 3.76
N VAL A 263 -2.89 -19.36 2.80
CA VAL A 263 -1.99 -20.19 1.99
C VAL A 263 -0.57 -19.87 2.45
N GLU A 264 0.00 -20.77 3.23
CA GLU A 264 1.36 -20.61 3.76
C GLU A 264 2.40 -21.07 2.73
N LYS A 265 3.60 -20.49 2.82
CA LYS A 265 4.76 -20.93 2.06
C LYS A 265 5.07 -22.39 2.37
N PRO A 266 5.25 -23.25 1.34
CA PRO A 266 5.65 -24.65 1.57
C PRO A 266 6.97 -24.74 2.35
N GLU A 267 7.03 -25.64 3.35
CA GLU A 267 8.21 -25.82 4.22
C GLU A 267 9.50 -26.16 3.45
N ASN A 268 9.37 -26.79 2.30
CA ASN A 268 10.49 -27.22 1.46
C ASN A 268 10.90 -26.19 0.40
N GLN A 269 10.37 -24.96 0.47
CA GLN A 269 10.69 -23.88 -0.46
C GLN A 269 11.23 -22.65 0.28
N ASP A 270 12.30 -22.06 -0.25
CA ASP A 270 12.90 -20.82 0.24
C ASP A 270 12.24 -19.56 -0.33
N TYR A 271 11.18 -19.72 -1.13
CA TYR A 271 10.44 -18.62 -1.74
C TYR A 271 8.94 -18.89 -1.80
N MET A 272 8.18 -17.83 -1.90
CA MET A 272 6.75 -17.83 -2.24
C MET A 272 6.46 -16.66 -3.17
N HIS A 273 5.52 -16.82 -4.08
CA HIS A 273 5.09 -15.76 -4.99
C HIS A 273 3.60 -15.81 -5.24
N VAL A 274 3.04 -14.67 -5.64
CA VAL A 274 1.61 -14.50 -5.87
C VAL A 274 1.36 -13.40 -6.91
N THR A 275 0.27 -13.52 -7.65
CA THR A 275 -0.21 -12.52 -8.61
C THR A 275 -1.70 -12.22 -8.36
N ASN A 276 -2.55 -12.11 -9.39
CA ASN A 276 -3.96 -11.72 -9.26
C ASN A 276 -4.94 -12.89 -9.46
N HIS A 277 -4.66 -14.03 -8.87
CA HIS A 277 -5.57 -15.18 -8.82
C HIS A 277 -5.45 -15.90 -7.48
N LEU A 278 -6.47 -16.64 -7.09
CA LEU A 278 -6.51 -17.36 -5.82
C LEU A 278 -5.54 -18.54 -5.84
N LEU A 279 -4.73 -18.66 -4.78
CA LEU A 279 -3.77 -19.75 -4.58
C LEU A 279 -4.35 -20.88 -3.71
N SER A 280 -5.42 -20.64 -2.98
CA SER A 280 -6.03 -21.65 -2.12
C SER A 280 -6.35 -22.91 -2.92
N PRO A 281 -5.96 -24.12 -2.44
CA PRO A 281 -6.23 -25.38 -3.14
C PRO A 281 -7.71 -25.62 -3.47
N LYS A 282 -8.62 -24.94 -2.75
CA LYS A 282 -10.05 -24.96 -3.03
C LYS A 282 -10.41 -24.34 -4.38
N TYR A 283 -9.65 -23.32 -4.80
CA TYR A 283 -9.93 -22.53 -6.00
C TYR A 283 -8.84 -22.64 -7.06
N TYR A 284 -7.63 -23.02 -6.65
CA TYR A 284 -6.53 -23.19 -7.58
C TYR A 284 -6.81 -24.38 -8.49
N THR A 285 -6.92 -24.13 -9.79
CA THR A 285 -7.16 -25.14 -10.83
C THR A 285 -6.45 -24.75 -12.10
N GLU A 286 -5.91 -25.72 -12.80
CA GLU A 286 -5.27 -25.54 -14.11
C GLU A 286 -6.28 -25.24 -15.22
N GLU A 287 -7.57 -25.52 -14.97
CA GLU A 287 -8.63 -25.25 -15.93
C GLU A 287 -9.25 -23.87 -15.73
N PRO A 288 -9.57 -23.13 -16.80
CA PRO A 288 -10.26 -21.85 -16.71
C PRO A 288 -11.60 -21.99 -16.01
N ASN A 289 -11.86 -21.11 -15.04
CA ASN A 289 -13.18 -21.04 -14.43
C ASN A 289 -13.52 -19.60 -14.00
N GLU A 290 -14.79 -19.33 -13.75
CA GLU A 290 -15.29 -17.98 -13.43
C GLU A 290 -14.73 -17.44 -12.09
N VAL A 291 -14.30 -18.33 -11.19
CA VAL A 291 -13.82 -17.99 -9.85
C VAL A 291 -12.33 -17.65 -9.84
N VAL A 292 -11.52 -18.49 -10.46
CA VAL A 292 -10.05 -18.38 -10.44
C VAL A 292 -9.54 -17.57 -11.63
N GLY A 293 -10.36 -17.43 -12.64
CA GLY A 293 -10.00 -16.77 -13.89
C GLY A 293 -9.41 -17.71 -14.94
N ASN A 294 -8.92 -17.12 -16.02
CA ASN A 294 -8.33 -17.87 -17.11
C ASN A 294 -6.85 -18.18 -16.80
N PRO A 295 -6.41 -19.47 -16.75
CA PRO A 295 -5.01 -19.84 -16.57
C PRO A 295 -4.08 -19.33 -17.68
N HIS A 296 -4.63 -18.93 -18.84
CA HIS A 296 -3.89 -18.22 -19.89
C HIS A 296 -3.94 -16.70 -19.72
N SER A 297 -4.50 -16.20 -18.61
CA SER A 297 -4.52 -14.77 -18.30
C SER A 297 -3.11 -14.25 -18.00
N ARG A 298 -2.94 -12.94 -18.10
CA ARG A 298 -1.66 -12.31 -17.74
C ARG A 298 -1.27 -12.51 -16.28
N SER A 299 -2.23 -12.78 -15.37
CA SER A 299 -1.95 -13.16 -13.99
C SER A 299 -1.17 -14.47 -13.92
N TRP A 300 -1.63 -15.50 -14.63
CA TRP A 300 -0.96 -16.80 -14.69
C TRP A 300 0.41 -16.71 -15.38
N TRP A 301 0.50 -16.02 -16.49
CA TRP A 301 1.78 -15.81 -17.17
C TRP A 301 2.81 -15.16 -16.24
N ARG A 302 2.44 -14.12 -15.47
CA ARG A 302 3.35 -13.50 -14.51
C ARG A 302 3.70 -14.44 -13.35
N TYR A 303 2.74 -15.22 -12.89
CA TYR A 303 2.95 -16.22 -11.84
C TYR A 303 3.98 -17.26 -12.29
N GLU A 304 3.78 -17.87 -13.46
CA GLU A 304 4.69 -18.88 -14.03
C GLU A 304 6.08 -18.30 -14.34
N THR A 305 6.15 -17.10 -14.88
CA THR A 305 7.41 -16.45 -15.24
C THR A 305 8.22 -16.12 -13.98
N ALA A 306 7.62 -15.47 -12.98
CA ALA A 306 8.28 -15.16 -11.72
C ALA A 306 8.67 -16.44 -10.96
N GLY A 307 7.77 -17.43 -10.91
CA GLY A 307 8.03 -18.72 -10.28
C GLY A 307 9.18 -19.48 -10.92
N SER A 308 9.27 -19.48 -12.25
CA SER A 308 10.37 -20.12 -13.00
C SER A 308 11.71 -19.42 -12.73
N TYR A 309 11.72 -18.10 -12.65
CA TYR A 309 12.92 -17.33 -12.29
C TYR A 309 13.38 -17.65 -10.87
N LEU A 310 12.46 -17.63 -9.91
CA LEU A 310 12.74 -17.96 -8.51
C LEU A 310 13.28 -19.39 -8.36
N ALA A 311 12.63 -20.36 -9.01
CA ALA A 311 13.06 -21.75 -9.01
C ALA A 311 14.44 -21.94 -9.67
N GLY A 312 14.71 -21.24 -10.77
CA GLY A 312 16.01 -21.27 -11.46
C GLY A 312 17.18 -20.73 -10.63
N HIS A 313 16.88 -20.00 -9.54
CA HIS A 313 17.85 -19.50 -8.57
C HIS A 313 17.74 -20.18 -7.20
N ASP A 314 17.05 -21.31 -7.10
CA ASP A 314 16.81 -22.04 -5.85
C ASP A 314 16.18 -21.15 -4.74
N GLY A 315 15.43 -20.11 -5.13
CA GLY A 315 14.81 -19.14 -4.21
C GLY A 315 15.81 -18.19 -3.51
N VAL A 316 17.05 -18.08 -4.02
CA VAL A 316 18.11 -17.24 -3.46
C VAL A 316 18.51 -16.17 -4.46
N LEU A 317 18.26 -14.91 -4.16
CA LEU A 317 18.47 -13.78 -5.07
C LEU A 317 19.32 -12.68 -4.42
N THR A 318 20.11 -11.98 -5.21
CA THR A 318 20.60 -10.66 -4.83
C THR A 318 19.49 -9.61 -5.00
N PRO A 319 19.59 -8.41 -4.40
CA PRO A 319 18.62 -7.34 -4.63
C PRO A 319 18.47 -6.99 -6.12
N GLU A 320 19.54 -7.01 -6.89
CA GLU A 320 19.52 -6.80 -8.34
C GLU A 320 18.75 -7.90 -9.08
N GLN A 321 18.98 -9.17 -8.74
CA GLN A 321 18.25 -10.31 -9.32
C GLN A 321 16.77 -10.26 -8.94
N ALA A 322 16.44 -9.78 -7.74
CA ALA A 322 15.05 -9.55 -7.36
C ALA A 322 14.39 -8.46 -8.23
N GLN A 323 15.11 -7.38 -8.55
CA GLN A 323 14.66 -6.37 -9.51
C GLN A 323 14.56 -6.92 -10.94
N GLU A 324 15.46 -7.83 -11.35
CA GLU A 324 15.38 -8.52 -12.65
C GLU A 324 14.14 -9.42 -12.73
N CYS A 325 13.84 -10.18 -11.68
CA CYS A 325 12.62 -10.98 -11.58
C CYS A 325 11.36 -10.12 -11.80
N LEU A 326 11.29 -8.97 -11.14
CA LEU A 326 10.19 -8.02 -11.29
C LEU A 326 10.15 -7.43 -12.72
N ALA A 327 11.30 -7.14 -13.32
CA ALA A 327 11.40 -6.61 -14.67
C ALA A 327 10.91 -7.59 -15.74
N LEU A 328 11.08 -8.91 -15.54
CA LEU A 328 10.57 -9.92 -16.45
C LEU A 328 9.04 -9.94 -16.57
N VAL A 329 8.35 -9.50 -15.52
CA VAL A 329 6.89 -9.55 -15.42
C VAL A 329 6.26 -8.15 -15.34
N HIS A 330 7.04 -7.09 -15.55
CA HIS A 330 6.51 -5.74 -15.56
C HIS A 330 5.70 -5.45 -16.82
N TRP A 331 4.79 -4.51 -16.73
CA TRP A 331 4.04 -3.99 -17.85
C TRP A 331 4.60 -2.64 -18.27
N LYS A 332 4.65 -2.44 -19.59
CA LYS A 332 5.07 -1.17 -20.18
C LYS A 332 4.10 -0.80 -21.30
N ASP A 333 3.47 0.35 -21.14
CA ASP A 333 2.55 0.94 -22.13
C ASP A 333 1.50 -0.06 -22.65
N LEU A 334 0.91 -0.85 -21.72
CA LEU A 334 -0.13 -1.80 -22.09
C LEU A 334 -1.42 -1.06 -22.40
N VAL A 335 -1.82 -1.09 -23.65
CA VAL A 335 -3.07 -0.45 -24.11
C VAL A 335 -4.22 -1.45 -24.03
N TRP A 336 -5.29 -1.09 -23.34
CA TRP A 336 -6.53 -1.85 -23.28
C TRP A 336 -7.47 -1.47 -24.43
N ASP A 337 -8.48 -2.33 -24.70
CA ASP A 337 -9.47 -2.10 -25.76
C ASP A 337 -10.25 -0.76 -25.60
N ASN A 338 -10.40 -0.28 -24.38
CA ASN A 338 -11.00 1.01 -24.06
C ASN A 338 -10.04 2.21 -24.20
N GLY A 339 -8.79 1.98 -24.63
CA GLY A 339 -7.75 3.00 -24.82
C GLY A 339 -6.99 3.38 -23.55
N MET A 340 -7.31 2.78 -22.41
CA MET A 340 -6.54 2.99 -21.18
C MET A 340 -5.15 2.37 -21.30
N VAL A 341 -4.15 3.02 -20.70
CA VAL A 341 -2.75 2.57 -20.72
C VAL A 341 -2.32 2.21 -19.31
N GLU A 342 -2.04 0.93 -19.10
CA GLU A 342 -1.42 0.44 -17.86
C GLU A 342 0.10 0.35 -17.98
N ASP A 343 0.74 0.52 -16.83
CA ASP A 343 2.19 0.39 -16.69
C ASP A 343 2.50 -0.16 -15.28
N THR A 344 3.66 -0.77 -15.11
CA THR A 344 4.15 -1.03 -13.76
C THR A 344 4.53 0.32 -13.14
N GLN A 345 3.70 0.80 -12.23
CA GLN A 345 3.88 2.08 -11.56
C GLN A 345 5.18 2.12 -10.78
N PHE A 346 5.46 1.01 -10.11
CA PHE A 346 6.73 0.82 -9.40
C PHE A 346 7.03 -0.67 -9.17
N SER A 347 8.33 -0.95 -9.09
CA SER A 347 8.90 -2.24 -8.69
C SER A 347 9.72 -2.03 -7.42
N ASN A 348 9.30 -2.67 -6.34
CA ASN A 348 9.89 -2.57 -5.02
C ASN A 348 10.63 -3.85 -4.65
N VAL A 349 11.82 -3.72 -4.11
CA VAL A 349 12.51 -4.79 -3.39
C VAL A 349 12.83 -4.28 -1.99
N TYR A 350 12.21 -4.87 -0.99
CA TYR A 350 12.48 -4.64 0.41
C TYR A 350 13.50 -5.66 0.90
N ASP A 351 14.65 -5.21 1.40
CA ASP A 351 15.55 -6.02 2.20
C ASP A 351 15.05 -6.00 3.64
N GLN A 352 14.49 -7.14 4.08
CA GLN A 352 13.84 -7.26 5.38
C GLN A 352 14.82 -7.20 6.55
N SER A 353 16.10 -7.51 6.31
CA SER A 353 17.15 -7.45 7.33
C SER A 353 17.85 -6.11 7.38
N ALA A 354 18.15 -5.50 6.22
CA ALA A 354 18.78 -4.21 6.13
C ALA A 354 17.79 -3.04 6.24
N LEU A 355 16.49 -3.33 6.34
CA LEU A 355 15.40 -2.35 6.42
C LEU A 355 15.47 -1.29 5.30
N THR A 356 15.82 -1.74 4.10
CA THR A 356 16.04 -0.90 2.93
C THR A 356 15.04 -1.23 1.83
N LEU A 357 14.52 -0.20 1.18
CA LEU A 357 13.68 -0.30 -0.02
C LEU A 357 14.49 0.13 -1.24
N TRP A 358 14.52 -0.72 -2.26
CA TRP A 358 15.02 -0.46 -3.59
C TRP A 358 13.84 -0.31 -4.54
N LEU A 359 13.67 0.87 -5.12
CA LEU A 359 12.49 1.23 -5.88
C LEU A 359 12.86 1.67 -7.29
N ARG A 360 12.13 1.13 -8.29
CA ARG A 360 12.07 1.65 -9.67
C ARG A 360 10.65 2.10 -9.96
N SER A 361 10.48 3.20 -10.70
CA SER A 361 9.14 3.69 -11.07
C SER A 361 9.02 3.87 -12.59
N TRP A 362 7.79 3.80 -13.10
CA TRP A 362 7.50 3.81 -14.54
C TRP A 362 8.14 4.98 -15.30
N ASN A 363 8.26 6.14 -14.67
CA ASN A 363 8.82 7.34 -15.29
C ASN A 363 10.37 7.34 -15.33
N ASP A 364 10.99 6.45 -14.56
CA ASP A 364 12.46 6.33 -14.47
C ASP A 364 12.84 4.89 -14.07
N TYR A 365 12.37 3.92 -14.85
CA TYR A 365 12.48 2.50 -14.52
C TYR A 365 13.92 1.96 -14.59
N ASP A 366 14.79 2.63 -15.33
CA ASP A 366 16.20 2.21 -15.47
C ASP A 366 17.04 2.59 -14.23
N ASN A 367 16.55 3.51 -13.40
CA ASN A 367 17.23 3.95 -12.19
C ASN A 367 16.57 3.40 -10.93
N THR A 368 17.41 2.92 -10.01
CA THR A 368 16.96 2.43 -8.70
C THR A 368 17.20 3.49 -7.63
N VAL A 369 16.14 3.91 -6.96
CA VAL A 369 16.22 4.80 -5.79
C VAL A 369 16.19 3.95 -4.52
N ARG A 370 16.97 4.33 -3.52
CA ARG A 370 17.04 3.63 -2.23
C ARG A 370 16.47 4.49 -1.11
N PHE A 371 15.72 3.85 -0.22
CA PHE A 371 15.22 4.43 1.02
C PHE A 371 15.56 3.50 2.18
N SER A 372 15.80 4.04 3.38
CA SER A 372 16.11 3.26 4.58
C SER A 372 15.20 3.68 5.73
N LEU A 373 14.86 2.73 6.60
CA LEU A 373 14.22 2.97 7.90
C LEU A 373 15.22 3.27 9.02
N GLU A 374 16.51 3.02 8.79
CA GLU A 374 17.57 3.36 9.74
C GLU A 374 17.78 4.88 9.90
#